data_a639a0f68022f571521790fc602a82c2
#
_entry.id   a639a0f68022f571521790fc602a82c2
#
_cell.length_a   1.000
_cell.length_b   1.000
_cell.length_c   1.000
_cell.angle_alpha   90.00
_cell.angle_beta   90.00
_cell.angle_gamma   90.00
#
_symmetry.space_group_name_H-M   'P 1'
#
loop_
_entity.id
_entity.type
_entity.pdbx_description
1 polymer ?
#
loop_
_entity_poly.entity_id
_entity_poly.type
_entity_poly.pdbx_seq_one_letter_code
_entity_poly.pdbx_strand_id
1 'polypeptide(L)'
;MKKDFNNQELLAFLGRLTNKWGTGHESVTKILDKTRNFIDSKNHKLSFIDKVSELLEMLSEYSKGNFKLNEAAVGWIVASLAYLILPTDLIPDFLPGIGFTDDAAVFILAFRQLAQELEHFRNWKKLESKTIEIEKE
;
A
#
# COMPACT_ATOMS: atom_id res chain seq x y z
N MET A 1 -19.97 16.37 -8.11
CA MET A 1 -19.64 16.19 -7.85
C MET A 1 -19.31 15.60 -7.46
N LYS A 2 -19.34 15.44 -7.78
CA LYS A 2 -18.98 14.91 -7.56
C LYS A 2 -18.68 14.29 -6.96
N LYS A 3 -19.06 14.15 -6.92
CA LYS A 3 -18.72 13.56 -6.42
C LYS A 3 -18.17 12.59 -6.31
N ASP A 4 -18.83 12.42 -6.89
CA ASP A 4 -17.68 11.67 -6.56
C ASP A 4 -17.92 10.39 -5.84
N PHE A 5 -16.89 9.63 -5.52
CA PHE A 5 -17.08 8.37 -4.84
C PHE A 5 -17.39 8.59 -3.35
N ASN A 6 -18.12 7.65 -2.76
CA ASN A 6 -18.46 7.65 -1.37
C ASN A 6 -17.33 6.99 -0.57
N ASN A 7 -16.76 7.71 0.40
CA ASN A 7 -15.68 7.17 1.22
C ASN A 7 -16.06 5.88 1.94
N GLN A 8 -17.32 5.79 2.39
CA GLN A 8 -17.77 4.59 3.08
C GLN A 8 -17.76 3.38 2.15
N GLU A 9 -18.18 3.57 0.91
CA GLU A 9 -18.15 2.48 -0.06
C GLU A 9 -16.72 2.06 -0.39
N LEU A 10 -15.83 3.04 -0.51
CA LEU A 10 -14.44 2.74 -0.77
C LEU A 10 -13.83 1.98 0.40
N LEU A 11 -14.10 2.42 1.62
CA LEU A 11 -13.59 1.73 2.80
C LEU A 11 -14.11 0.30 2.88
N ALA A 12 -15.38 0.10 2.57
CA ALA A 12 -15.95 -1.25 2.58
C ALA A 12 -15.29 -2.13 1.52
N PHE A 13 -15.03 -1.57 0.35
CA PHE A 13 -14.38 -2.32 -0.72
C PHE A 13 -12.95 -2.69 -0.33
N LEU A 14 -12.22 -1.74 0.25
CA LEU A 14 -10.86 -2.02 0.71
C LEU A 14 -10.85 -3.09 1.80
N GLY A 15 -11.85 -3.05 2.69
CA GLY A 15 -11.99 -4.09 3.70
C GLY A 15 -12.20 -5.47 3.09
N ARG A 16 -12.98 -5.54 2.03
CA ARG A 16 -13.18 -6.81 1.35
C ARG A 16 -11.90 -7.30 0.69
N LEU A 17 -11.10 -6.38 0.15
CA LEU A 17 -9.82 -6.77 -0.42
C LEU A 17 -8.87 -7.29 0.66
N THR A 18 -8.86 -6.63 1.81
CA THR A 18 -8.06 -7.10 2.94
C THR A 18 -8.46 -8.52 3.34
N ASN A 19 -9.77 -8.77 3.43
CA ASN A 19 -10.25 -10.09 3.81
C ASN A 19 -9.91 -11.14 2.75
N LYS A 20 -10.02 -10.76 1.50
CA LYS A 20 -9.73 -11.70 0.41
C LYS A 20 -8.25 -12.07 0.37
N TRP A 21 -7.37 -11.08 0.49
CA TRP A 21 -5.93 -11.32 0.42
C TRP A 21 -5.36 -11.85 1.71
N GLY A 22 -5.86 -11.33 2.85
CA GLY A 22 -5.34 -11.69 4.16
C GLY A 22 -4.13 -10.87 4.54
N THR A 23 -3.76 -10.96 5.81
CA THR A 23 -2.65 -10.20 6.37
C THR A 23 -1.53 -11.11 6.89
N GLY A 24 -1.62 -12.42 6.65
CA GLY A 24 -0.60 -13.36 7.06
C GLY A 24 0.65 -13.24 6.22
N HIS A 25 1.72 -13.85 6.70
CA HIS A 25 3.03 -13.73 6.04
C HIS A 25 2.98 -14.18 4.58
N GLU A 26 2.30 -15.29 4.31
CA GLU A 26 2.21 -15.81 2.95
C GLU A 26 1.48 -14.84 2.03
N SER A 27 0.38 -14.27 2.52
CA SER A 27 -0.38 -13.28 1.75
C SER A 27 0.44 -12.04 1.49
N VAL A 28 1.18 -11.58 2.50
CA VAL A 28 2.00 -10.39 2.38
C VAL A 28 3.10 -10.59 1.33
N THR A 29 3.80 -11.72 1.37
CA THR A 29 4.85 -11.98 0.39
C THR A 29 4.28 -12.08 -1.02
N LYS A 30 3.09 -12.64 -1.15
CA LYS A 30 2.46 -12.76 -2.45
C LYS A 30 2.08 -11.39 -3.03
N ILE A 31 1.50 -10.51 -2.20
CA ILE A 31 1.13 -9.19 -2.68
C ILE A 31 2.38 -8.35 -3.01
N LEU A 32 3.46 -8.54 -2.27
CA LEU A 32 4.71 -7.87 -2.57
C LEU A 32 5.22 -8.25 -3.96
N ASP A 33 5.25 -9.54 -4.26
CA ASP A 33 5.73 -10.00 -5.55
C ASP A 33 4.86 -9.50 -6.70
N LYS A 34 3.55 -9.59 -6.53
CA LYS A 34 2.63 -9.15 -7.58
C LYS A 34 2.72 -7.65 -7.82
N THR A 35 2.89 -6.87 -6.75
CA THR A 35 3.01 -5.42 -6.88
C THR A 35 4.32 -5.05 -7.57
N ARG A 36 5.42 -5.70 -7.22
CA ARG A 36 6.69 -5.44 -7.89
C ARG A 36 6.61 -5.72 -9.38
N ASN A 37 5.99 -6.84 -9.75
CA ASN A 37 5.80 -7.19 -11.15
C ASN A 37 4.93 -6.16 -11.86
N PHE A 38 3.88 -5.68 -11.20
CA PHE A 38 3.01 -4.67 -11.77
C PHE A 38 3.77 -3.37 -12.04
N ILE A 39 4.57 -2.93 -11.07
CA ILE A 39 5.34 -1.71 -11.21
C ILE A 39 6.33 -1.84 -12.36
N ASP A 40 7.03 -2.97 -12.43
CA ASP A 40 8.00 -3.22 -13.49
C ASP A 40 7.32 -3.18 -14.87
N SER A 41 6.15 -3.78 -14.97
CA SER A 41 5.45 -3.85 -16.25
C SER A 41 4.92 -2.49 -16.69
N LYS A 42 4.61 -1.59 -15.75
CA LYS A 42 4.11 -0.25 -16.06
C LYS A 42 5.21 0.76 -16.30
N ASN A 43 6.43 0.39 -16.01
CA ASN A 43 7.60 1.20 -16.31
C ASN A 43 7.54 2.59 -15.69
N HIS A 44 7.02 2.65 -14.45
CA HIS A 44 7.02 3.89 -13.64
C HIS A 44 6.19 5.02 -14.20
N LYS A 45 5.11 4.70 -14.89
CA LYS A 45 4.24 5.74 -15.46
C LYS A 45 3.22 6.28 -14.48
N LEU A 46 3.19 5.75 -13.27
CA LEU A 46 2.21 6.18 -12.27
C LEU A 46 2.69 7.46 -11.59
N SER A 47 1.78 8.44 -11.49
CA SER A 47 2.12 9.72 -10.87
C SER A 47 2.34 9.60 -9.37
N PHE A 48 1.87 8.54 -8.75
CA PHE A 48 2.01 8.31 -7.32
C PHE A 48 2.95 7.15 -7.01
N ILE A 49 3.89 6.88 -7.92
CA ILE A 49 4.79 5.73 -7.76
C ILE A 49 5.62 5.83 -6.48
N ASP A 50 5.98 7.03 -6.07
CA ASP A 50 6.75 7.20 -4.84
C ASP A 50 5.98 6.72 -3.62
N LYS A 51 4.66 6.98 -3.59
CA LYS A 51 3.82 6.51 -2.50
C LYS A 51 3.68 4.99 -2.51
N VAL A 52 3.50 4.42 -3.70
CA VAL A 52 3.42 2.97 -3.84
C VAL A 52 4.72 2.34 -3.36
N SER A 53 5.85 2.89 -3.78
CA SER A 53 7.15 2.34 -3.41
C SER A 53 7.38 2.41 -1.90
N GLU A 54 6.94 3.48 -1.26
CA GLU A 54 7.12 3.60 0.19
C GLU A 54 6.30 2.57 0.95
N LEU A 55 5.04 2.37 0.55
CA LEU A 55 4.21 1.33 1.17
C LEU A 55 4.77 -0.06 0.92
N LEU A 56 5.25 -0.29 -0.29
CA LEU A 56 5.85 -1.56 -0.64
C LEU A 56 7.08 -1.84 0.21
N GLU A 57 7.93 -0.84 0.40
CA GLU A 57 9.12 -0.97 1.22
C GLU A 57 8.77 -1.26 2.67
N MET A 58 7.81 -0.51 3.21
CA MET A 58 7.39 -0.71 4.61
C MET A 58 6.86 -2.12 4.82
N LEU A 59 6.03 -2.60 3.90
CA LEU A 59 5.49 -3.95 4.00
C LEU A 59 6.58 -5.00 3.84
N SER A 60 7.56 -4.74 2.98
CA SER A 60 8.68 -5.65 2.78
C SER A 60 9.51 -5.79 4.04
N GLU A 61 9.83 -4.68 4.71
CA GLU A 61 10.58 -4.73 5.96
C GLU A 61 9.79 -5.42 7.06
N TYR A 62 8.47 -5.21 7.07
CA TYR A 62 7.62 -5.92 8.00
C TYR A 62 7.68 -7.43 7.76
N SER A 63 7.63 -7.85 6.50
CA SER A 63 7.64 -9.28 6.18
C SER A 63 8.95 -9.95 6.55
N LYS A 64 10.04 -9.19 6.58
CA LYS A 64 11.35 -9.69 6.98
C LYS A 64 11.54 -9.69 8.49
N GLY A 65 10.59 -9.12 9.23
CA GLY A 65 10.71 -9.03 10.66
C GLY A 65 11.53 -7.85 11.16
N ASN A 66 11.91 -6.95 10.27
CA ASN A 66 12.75 -5.81 10.63
C ASN A 66 11.99 -4.61 11.15
N PHE A 67 10.71 -4.53 10.80
CA PHE A 67 9.88 -3.39 11.19
C PHE A 67 8.54 -3.92 11.65
N LYS A 68 7.98 -3.32 12.71
CA LYS A 68 6.73 -3.79 13.31
C LYS A 68 5.54 -2.98 12.82
N LEU A 69 4.48 -3.68 12.45
CA LEU A 69 3.20 -3.08 12.07
C LEU A 69 2.09 -3.86 12.76
N ASN A 70 1.05 -3.15 13.20
CA ASN A 70 -0.12 -3.86 13.71
C ASN A 70 -0.96 -4.38 12.53
N GLU A 71 -1.90 -5.25 12.83
CA GLU A 71 -2.68 -5.92 11.80
C GLU A 71 -3.50 -4.93 10.98
N ALA A 72 -4.03 -3.88 11.61
CA ALA A 72 -4.80 -2.88 10.88
C ALA A 72 -3.93 -2.16 9.85
N ALA A 73 -2.70 -1.82 10.23
CA ALA A 73 -1.79 -1.16 9.29
C ALA A 73 -1.44 -2.08 8.13
N VAL A 74 -1.15 -3.34 8.43
CA VAL A 74 -0.88 -4.32 7.36
C VAL A 74 -2.07 -4.41 6.43
N GLY A 75 -3.28 -4.45 7.00
CA GLY A 75 -4.49 -4.51 6.20
C GLY A 75 -4.65 -3.34 5.25
N TRP A 76 -4.36 -2.12 5.73
CA TRP A 76 -4.42 -0.94 4.87
C TRP A 76 -3.44 -1.03 3.72
N ILE A 77 -2.22 -1.47 4.00
CA ILE A 77 -1.20 -1.58 2.96
C ILE A 77 -1.60 -2.66 1.95
N VAL A 78 -2.00 -3.84 2.43
CA VAL A 78 -2.41 -4.93 1.55
C VAL A 78 -3.57 -4.50 0.66
N ALA A 79 -4.59 -3.85 1.24
CA ALA A 79 -5.75 -3.42 0.48
C ALA A 79 -5.37 -2.42 -0.60
N SER A 80 -4.50 -1.47 -0.26
CA SER A 80 -4.08 -0.45 -1.22
C SER A 80 -3.30 -1.06 -2.38
N LEU A 81 -2.38 -1.95 -2.07
CA LEU A 81 -1.60 -2.60 -3.12
C LEU A 81 -2.46 -3.55 -3.95
N ALA A 82 -3.39 -4.25 -3.30
CA ALA A 82 -4.31 -5.14 -4.01
C ALA A 82 -5.20 -4.33 -4.96
N TYR A 83 -5.64 -3.15 -4.52
CA TYR A 83 -6.42 -2.28 -5.40
C TYR A 83 -5.63 -1.90 -6.64
N LEU A 84 -4.36 -1.58 -6.45
CA LEU A 84 -3.50 -1.16 -7.56
C LEU A 84 -3.38 -2.24 -8.63
N ILE A 85 -3.25 -3.49 -8.21
CA ILE A 85 -3.04 -4.58 -9.16
C ILE A 85 -4.33 -5.24 -9.61
N LEU A 86 -5.47 -4.74 -9.14
CA LEU A 86 -6.77 -5.29 -9.48
C LEU A 86 -7.08 -5.03 -10.95
N PRO A 87 -7.48 -6.05 -11.72
CA PRO A 87 -7.89 -5.80 -13.09
C PRO A 87 -9.09 -4.87 -13.15
N THR A 88 -9.09 -3.99 -14.14
CA THR A 88 -10.13 -2.97 -14.26
C THR A 88 -11.54 -3.56 -14.28
N ASP A 89 -11.71 -4.70 -14.93
CA ASP A 89 -13.02 -5.31 -15.06
C ASP A 89 -13.53 -5.95 -13.75
N LEU A 90 -12.69 -6.02 -12.73
CA LEU A 90 -13.10 -6.53 -11.44
C LEU A 90 -13.50 -5.41 -10.46
N ILE A 91 -13.39 -4.15 -10.88
CA ILE A 91 -13.79 -3.04 -10.04
C ILE A 91 -15.32 -2.90 -10.10
N PRO A 92 -15.99 -2.92 -8.94
CA PRO A 92 -17.45 -2.87 -8.95
C PRO A 92 -18.02 -1.59 -9.56
N ASP A 93 -19.14 -1.72 -10.23
CA ASP A 93 -19.82 -0.58 -10.84
C ASP A 93 -20.31 0.44 -9.81
N PHE A 94 -20.52 -0.01 -8.57
CA PHE A 94 -21.00 0.91 -7.55
C PHE A 94 -19.91 1.84 -7.03
N LEU A 95 -18.71 1.75 -7.59
CA LEU A 95 -17.63 2.67 -7.28
C LEU A 95 -17.30 3.50 -8.52
N PRO A 96 -18.24 4.33 -8.97
CA PRO A 96 -18.00 5.10 -10.18
C PRO A 96 -16.87 6.11 -9.98
N GLY A 97 -16.03 6.23 -10.98
CA GLY A 97 -14.94 7.18 -10.95
C GLY A 97 -13.70 6.69 -10.24
N ILE A 98 -13.75 5.54 -9.60
CA ILE A 98 -12.58 5.02 -8.88
C ILE A 98 -11.65 4.25 -9.79
N GLY A 99 -12.20 3.53 -10.74
CA GLY A 99 -11.44 2.55 -11.50
C GLY A 99 -10.41 3.10 -12.47
N PHE A 100 -10.50 4.36 -12.84
CA PHE A 100 -9.66 4.86 -13.92
C PHE A 100 -8.62 5.86 -13.49
N THR A 101 -9.04 6.80 -12.68
CA THR A 101 -8.19 7.94 -12.36
C THR A 101 -7.97 8.10 -10.87
N ASP A 102 -8.65 7.28 -10.07
CA ASP A 102 -8.69 7.51 -8.64
C ASP A 102 -7.85 6.53 -7.84
N ASP A 103 -6.93 5.81 -8.51
CA ASP A 103 -5.96 5.00 -7.80
C ASP A 103 -5.16 5.87 -6.83
N ALA A 104 -4.82 7.08 -7.25
CA ALA A 104 -4.10 8.01 -6.38
C ALA A 104 -4.92 8.34 -5.14
N ALA A 105 -6.25 8.42 -5.28
CA ALA A 105 -7.11 8.71 -4.12
C ALA A 105 -7.02 7.61 -3.07
N VAL A 106 -6.94 6.36 -3.52
CA VAL A 106 -6.77 5.24 -2.59
C VAL A 106 -5.48 5.39 -1.79
N PHE A 107 -4.39 5.74 -2.48
CA PHE A 107 -3.10 5.87 -1.80
C PHE A 107 -3.05 7.10 -0.91
N ILE A 108 -3.72 8.19 -1.29
CA ILE A 108 -3.83 9.35 -0.43
C ILE A 108 -4.58 8.98 0.86
N LEU A 109 -5.66 8.24 0.72
CA LEU A 109 -6.43 7.81 1.89
C LEU A 109 -5.59 6.89 2.78
N ALA A 110 -4.88 5.94 2.16
CA ALA A 110 -4.02 5.03 2.91
C ALA A 110 -2.93 5.78 3.66
N PHE A 111 -2.30 6.76 3.00
CA PHE A 111 -1.26 7.55 3.66
C PHE A 111 -1.81 8.34 4.83
N ARG A 112 -3.04 8.85 4.70
CA ARG A 112 -3.68 9.56 5.80
C ARG A 112 -3.92 8.62 6.98
N GLN A 113 -4.39 7.40 6.70
CA GLN A 113 -4.65 6.43 7.75
C GLN A 113 -3.36 5.89 8.37
N LEU A 114 -2.28 5.87 7.60
CA LEU A 114 -1.01 5.31 8.04
C LEU A 114 0.01 6.37 8.45
N ALA A 115 -0.45 7.60 8.71
CA ALA A 115 0.46 8.71 8.95
C ALA A 115 1.46 8.43 10.06
N GLN A 116 1.01 7.84 11.17
CA GLN A 116 1.89 7.53 12.28
C GLN A 116 2.88 6.43 11.93
N GLU A 117 2.41 5.39 11.26
CA GLU A 117 3.27 4.29 10.85
C GLU A 117 4.32 4.76 9.87
N LEU A 118 3.94 5.62 8.94
CA LEU A 118 4.89 6.16 7.97
C LEU A 118 5.95 7.02 8.65
N GLU A 119 5.55 7.82 9.62
CA GLU A 119 6.51 8.62 10.36
C GLU A 119 7.50 7.75 11.10
N HIS A 120 7.01 6.72 11.77
CA HIS A 120 7.87 5.78 12.48
C HIS A 120 8.82 5.07 11.52
N PHE A 121 8.31 4.67 10.36
CA PHE A 121 9.13 3.98 9.38
C PHE A 121 10.25 4.87 8.84
N ARG A 122 9.93 6.12 8.54
CA ARG A 122 10.93 7.06 8.05
C ARG A 122 12.01 7.32 9.09
N ASN A 123 11.61 7.45 10.35
CA ASN A 123 12.56 7.64 11.44
C ASN A 123 13.42 6.39 11.64
N TRP A 124 12.80 5.22 11.56
CA TRP A 124 13.52 3.96 11.70
C TRP A 124 14.57 3.82 10.59
N LYS A 125 14.24 4.19 9.37
CA LYS A 125 15.19 4.14 8.27
C LYS A 125 16.37 5.06 8.49
N LYS A 126 16.13 6.24 9.03
CA LYS A 126 17.21 7.17 9.34
C LYS A 126 18.16 6.59 10.37
N LEU A 127 17.61 5.97 11.41
CA LEU A 127 18.42 5.36 12.45
C LEU A 127 19.24 4.19 11.91
N GLU A 128 18.64 3.38 11.05
CA GLU A 128 19.36 2.27 10.42
C GLU A 128 20.52 2.77 9.57
N SER A 129 20.30 3.81 8.80
CA SER A 129 21.35 4.39 7.97
C SER A 129 22.52 4.90 8.81
N LYS A 130 22.20 5.57 9.92
CA LYS A 130 23.24 6.08 10.83
C LYS A 130 24.03 4.96 11.48
N THR A 131 23.33 3.90 11.88
CA THR A 131 23.98 2.76 12.50
C THR A 131 24.96 2.11 11.52
N ILE A 132 24.56 1.96 10.28
CA ILE A 132 25.41 1.37 9.26
C ILE A 132 26.64 2.23 9.04
N GLU A 133 26.49 3.56 8.98
CA GLU A 133 27.61 4.46 8.80
C GLU A 133 28.61 4.36 9.94
N ILE A 134 28.10 4.29 11.17
CA ILE A 134 28.97 4.17 12.33
C ILE A 134 29.74 2.85 12.30
N GLU A 135 29.06 1.76 11.94
CA GLU A 135 29.70 0.46 11.89
C GLU A 135 30.80 0.37 10.83
N LYS A 136 30.68 1.15 9.75
CA LYS A 136 31.68 1.16 8.70
C LYS A 136 32.96 1.86 9.10
N GLU A 137 32.88 2.72 10.08
CA GLU A 137 34.06 3.42 10.57
C GLU A 137 34.86 2.55 11.54
#